data_1fae1d973b914db65af04e147f18dc5b
#
_entry.id   1fae1d973b914db65af04e147f18dc5b
#
_cell.length_a   1.000
_cell.length_b   1.000
_cell.length_c   1.000
_cell.angle_alpha   90.00
_cell.angle_beta   90.00
_cell.angle_gamma   90.00
#
_symmetry.space_group_name_H-M   'P 1'
#
loop_
_entity.id
_entity.type
_entity.pdbx_description
1 polymer ?
#
loop_
_entity_poly.entity_id
_entity_poly.type
_entity_poly.pdbx_seq_one_letter_code
_entity_poly.pdbx_strand_id
1 'polypeptide(L)'
;IMLFLITLYETFGDQQLLEFIKAAGAQYLRWGAESPRGGVDFNGAGIETPFDWPNFAFGSAGSGYLLAHLFRITGDARYLEVARRCADFLDAVAVPQKRGKLIPHKLGGDDEFTVFYLGYCHGIAGTLRFPTLMGTLDNDIRWATMVNQLADGAEALGAPEHMSAGLWNTVCYCCGHAGMAHTFLGLYCIDGSPRWREFATRCGDILLGSMKAHADGSASWPF
;
A
#
# COMPACT_ATOMS: atom_id res chain seq x y z
N ILE A 1 6.76 -11.12 7.09
CA ILE A 1 6.59 -12.34 7.90
C ILE A 1 5.19 -12.38 8.52
N MET A 2 4.76 -11.38 9.30
CA MET A 2 3.46 -11.42 10.01
C MET A 2 2.25 -11.65 9.09
N LEU A 3 2.16 -10.96 7.95
CA LEU A 3 1.08 -11.17 6.98
C LEU A 3 1.04 -12.61 6.46
N PHE A 4 2.20 -13.22 6.24
CA PHE A 4 2.28 -14.63 5.84
C PHE A 4 1.77 -15.57 6.95
N LEU A 5 2.14 -15.31 8.22
CA LEU A 5 1.64 -16.10 9.36
C LEU A 5 0.13 -15.96 9.54
N ILE A 6 -0.41 -14.75 9.32
CA ILE A 6 -1.86 -14.51 9.32
C ILE A 6 -2.56 -15.34 8.24
N THR A 7 -2.01 -15.36 7.01
CA THR A 7 -2.54 -16.18 5.92
C THR A 7 -2.51 -17.68 6.25
N LEU A 8 -1.42 -18.16 6.86
CA LEU A 8 -1.33 -19.55 7.32
C LEU A 8 -2.41 -19.86 8.38
N TYR A 9 -2.59 -18.98 9.36
CA TYR A 9 -3.62 -19.14 10.36
C TYR A 9 -5.02 -19.18 9.73
N GLU A 10 -5.33 -18.28 8.81
CA GLU A 10 -6.62 -18.24 8.11
C GLU A 10 -6.86 -19.50 7.25
N THR A 11 -5.79 -20.11 6.76
CA THR A 11 -5.86 -21.32 5.93
C THR A 11 -6.05 -22.60 6.79
N PHE A 12 -5.34 -22.70 7.90
CA PHE A 12 -5.23 -23.96 8.67
C PHE A 12 -5.92 -23.93 10.04
N GLY A 13 -6.26 -22.76 10.58
CA GLY A 13 -6.94 -22.60 11.86
C GLY A 13 -6.09 -22.98 13.09
N ASP A 14 -4.75 -22.99 12.96
CA ASP A 14 -3.85 -23.40 14.03
C ASP A 14 -3.86 -22.39 15.19
N GLN A 15 -4.35 -22.84 16.36
CA GLN A 15 -4.48 -22.00 17.54
C GLN A 15 -3.13 -21.64 18.18
N GLN A 16 -2.11 -22.47 18.07
CA GLN A 16 -0.77 -22.13 18.58
C GLN A 16 -0.15 -21.01 17.72
N LEU A 17 -0.37 -21.06 16.41
CA LEU A 17 0.04 -20.00 15.51
C LEU A 17 -0.70 -18.68 15.82
N LEU A 18 -2.01 -18.74 16.14
CA LEU A 18 -2.77 -17.55 16.54
C LEU A 18 -2.19 -16.91 17.82
N GLU A 19 -1.86 -17.69 18.84
CA GLU A 19 -1.27 -17.16 20.07
C GLU A 19 0.11 -16.53 19.81
N PHE A 20 0.91 -17.13 18.94
CA PHE A 20 2.17 -16.52 18.50
C PHE A 20 1.93 -15.18 17.77
N ILE A 21 0.97 -15.13 16.85
CA ILE A 21 0.60 -13.90 16.11
C ILE A 21 0.14 -12.81 17.08
N LYS A 22 -0.70 -13.14 18.08
CA LYS A 22 -1.14 -12.18 19.10
C LYS A 22 0.02 -11.61 19.91
N ALA A 23 0.95 -12.45 20.35
CA ALA A 23 2.13 -12.02 21.11
C ALA A 23 3.03 -11.11 20.27
N ALA A 24 3.30 -11.49 19.03
CA ALA A 24 4.10 -10.69 18.09
C ALA A 24 3.40 -9.38 17.72
N GLY A 25 2.08 -9.40 17.52
CA GLY A 25 1.28 -8.21 17.25
C GLY A 25 1.28 -7.21 18.41
N ALA A 26 1.17 -7.71 19.66
CA ALA A 26 1.27 -6.86 20.85
C ALA A 26 2.65 -6.20 20.97
N GLN A 27 3.72 -6.90 20.59
CA GLN A 27 5.05 -6.30 20.53
C GLN A 27 5.17 -5.29 19.39
N TYR A 28 4.55 -5.56 18.24
CA TYR A 28 4.56 -4.65 17.09
C TYR A 28 3.92 -3.30 17.41
N LEU A 29 2.82 -3.27 18.16
CA LEU A 29 2.19 -2.02 18.60
C LEU A 29 3.15 -1.05 19.31
N ARG A 30 4.16 -1.57 20.01
CA ARG A 30 5.13 -0.75 20.75
C ARG A 30 6.12 0.01 19.86
N TRP A 31 6.20 -0.35 18.59
CA TRP A 31 7.08 0.32 17.63
C TRP A 31 6.43 1.56 16.99
N GLY A 32 5.11 1.70 17.12
CA GLY A 32 4.41 2.91 16.69
C GLY A 32 4.76 4.10 17.58
N ALA A 33 5.13 5.21 16.99
CA ALA A 33 5.46 6.45 17.67
C ALA A 33 4.49 7.57 17.28
N GLU A 34 4.19 8.46 18.23
CA GLU A 34 3.47 9.70 17.93
C GLU A 34 4.29 10.53 16.95
N SER A 35 3.71 10.82 15.79
CA SER A 35 4.38 11.68 14.82
C SER A 35 4.17 13.15 15.14
N PRO A 36 5.22 13.98 15.07
CA PRO A 36 5.06 15.43 15.20
C PRO A 36 4.22 16.03 14.06
N ARG A 37 4.01 15.29 12.98
CA ARG A 37 3.15 15.67 11.84
C ARG A 37 1.68 15.32 12.08
N GLY A 38 1.39 14.50 13.07
CA GLY A 38 0.07 13.97 13.42
C GLY A 38 -0.01 12.46 13.19
N GLY A 39 -0.92 11.81 13.91
CA GLY A 39 -1.11 10.36 13.84
C GLY A 39 0.02 9.53 14.44
N VAL A 40 0.15 8.29 14.00
CA VAL A 40 1.19 7.34 14.44
C VAL A 40 2.04 6.91 13.26
N ASP A 41 3.35 7.02 13.44
CA ASP A 41 4.34 6.58 12.48
C ASP A 41 5.03 5.30 12.95
N PHE A 42 5.29 4.40 12.00
CA PHE A 42 6.03 3.15 12.18
C PHE A 42 7.33 3.17 11.38
N ASN A 43 8.02 4.28 11.41
CA ASN A 43 9.24 4.44 10.64
C ASN A 43 10.20 3.26 10.79
N GLY A 44 10.37 2.52 9.70
CA GLY A 44 11.27 1.38 9.62
C GLY A 44 10.98 0.21 10.57
N ALA A 45 9.96 0.31 11.45
CA ALA A 45 9.61 -0.70 12.44
C ALA A 45 10.84 -1.34 13.12
N GLY A 46 11.76 -0.51 13.63
CA GLY A 46 12.98 -0.91 14.29
C GLY A 46 14.22 -0.98 13.39
N ILE A 47 14.13 -0.56 12.14
CA ILE A 47 15.28 -0.39 11.24
C ILE A 47 15.66 1.09 11.25
N GLU A 48 16.88 1.43 11.70
CA GLU A 48 17.39 2.79 11.60
C GLU A 48 17.59 3.15 10.11
N THR A 49 16.84 4.13 9.64
CA THR A 49 17.01 4.71 8.32
C THR A 49 17.15 6.23 8.43
N PRO A 50 17.92 6.88 7.52
CA PRO A 50 18.03 8.34 7.53
C PRO A 50 16.74 9.04 7.05
N PHE A 51 15.73 8.29 6.61
CA PHE A 51 14.48 8.79 6.06
C PHE A 51 13.29 8.03 6.66
N ASP A 52 12.16 8.70 6.78
CA ASP A 52 10.89 8.08 7.09
C ASP A 52 10.21 7.59 5.79
N TRP A 53 9.69 6.37 5.84
CA TRP A 53 9.03 5.73 4.71
C TRP A 53 7.52 5.65 4.99
N PRO A 54 6.67 6.52 4.43
CA PRO A 54 5.25 6.52 4.77
C PRO A 54 4.45 5.40 4.08
N ASN A 55 4.94 4.91 2.94
CA ASN A 55 4.22 3.99 2.07
C ASN A 55 4.17 2.54 2.60
N PHE A 56 3.91 1.55 1.73
CA PHE A 56 3.59 0.18 2.13
C PHE A 56 4.80 -0.57 2.69
N ALA A 57 5.93 -0.57 1.98
CA ALA A 57 7.13 -1.20 2.51
C ALA A 57 7.79 -0.30 3.55
N PHE A 58 8.04 -0.86 4.72
CA PHE A 58 8.69 -0.24 5.89
C PHE A 58 7.92 0.93 6.54
N GLY A 59 6.76 1.32 6.02
CA GLY A 59 6.08 2.53 6.44
C GLY A 59 4.72 2.33 7.09
N SER A 60 4.12 3.46 7.45
CA SER A 60 2.84 3.49 8.19
C SER A 60 1.67 2.93 7.39
N ALA A 61 1.69 2.98 6.06
CA ALA A 61 0.65 2.33 5.24
C ALA A 61 0.68 0.81 5.38
N GLY A 62 1.88 0.20 5.31
CA GLY A 62 2.02 -1.26 5.51
C GLY A 62 1.77 -1.69 6.94
N SER A 63 2.17 -0.86 7.91
CA SER A 63 1.90 -1.09 9.33
C SER A 63 0.41 -1.02 9.64
N GLY A 64 -0.28 0.01 9.15
CA GLY A 64 -1.74 0.13 9.25
C GLY A 64 -2.46 -1.06 8.60
N TYR A 65 -1.99 -1.53 7.45
CA TYR A 65 -2.52 -2.73 6.79
C TYR A 65 -2.33 -3.98 7.64
N LEU A 66 -1.16 -4.18 8.23
CA LEU A 66 -0.91 -5.29 9.16
C LEU A 66 -1.80 -5.22 10.40
N LEU A 67 -1.93 -4.03 11.00
CA LEU A 67 -2.78 -3.82 12.18
C LEU A 67 -4.26 -4.07 11.87
N ALA A 68 -4.74 -3.68 10.70
CA ALA A 68 -6.09 -4.00 10.23
C ALA A 68 -6.32 -5.52 10.12
N HIS A 69 -5.34 -6.27 9.61
CA HIS A 69 -5.41 -7.73 9.60
C HIS A 69 -5.38 -8.34 11.00
N LEU A 70 -4.55 -7.81 11.92
CA LEU A 70 -4.53 -8.25 13.31
C LEU A 70 -5.88 -8.00 13.99
N PHE A 71 -6.50 -6.84 13.78
CA PHE A 71 -7.86 -6.58 14.25
C PHE A 71 -8.84 -7.62 13.70
N ARG A 72 -8.79 -7.90 12.41
CA ARG A 72 -9.71 -8.83 11.74
C ARG A 72 -9.67 -10.24 12.35
N ILE A 73 -8.48 -10.74 12.69
CA ILE A 73 -8.34 -12.11 13.23
C ILE A 73 -8.44 -12.20 14.75
N THR A 74 -8.24 -11.09 15.48
CA THR A 74 -8.22 -11.11 16.96
C THR A 74 -9.42 -10.42 17.60
N GLY A 75 -10.06 -9.47 16.89
CA GLY A 75 -11.08 -8.59 17.46
C GLY A 75 -10.55 -7.53 18.43
N ASP A 76 -9.23 -7.42 18.63
CA ASP A 76 -8.63 -6.46 19.56
C ASP A 76 -8.68 -5.05 19.00
N ALA A 77 -9.55 -4.20 19.57
CA ALA A 77 -9.81 -2.85 19.12
C ALA A 77 -8.56 -1.93 19.12
N ARG A 78 -7.53 -2.25 19.91
CA ARG A 78 -6.28 -1.47 19.92
C ARG A 78 -5.61 -1.45 18.55
N TYR A 79 -5.68 -2.57 17.82
CA TYR A 79 -5.13 -2.62 16.45
C TYR A 79 -5.88 -1.69 15.50
N LEU A 80 -7.21 -1.68 15.58
CA LEU A 80 -8.04 -0.82 14.74
C LEU A 80 -7.79 0.66 15.05
N GLU A 81 -7.68 1.02 16.33
CA GLU A 81 -7.38 2.38 16.78
C GLU A 81 -6.05 2.87 16.21
N VAL A 82 -4.98 2.09 16.38
CA VAL A 82 -3.66 2.48 15.88
C VAL A 82 -3.63 2.50 14.34
N ALA A 83 -4.35 1.59 13.68
CA ALA A 83 -4.50 1.63 12.22
C ALA A 83 -5.15 2.94 11.75
N ARG A 84 -6.22 3.41 12.40
CA ARG A 84 -6.82 4.73 12.11
C ARG A 84 -5.81 5.85 12.23
N ARG A 85 -4.96 5.82 13.24
CA ARG A 85 -3.92 6.81 13.48
C ARG A 85 -2.77 6.74 12.46
N CYS A 86 -2.48 5.55 11.90
CA CYS A 86 -1.60 5.45 10.74
C CYS A 86 -2.18 6.19 9.52
N ALA A 87 -3.50 6.12 9.31
CA ALA A 87 -4.14 6.87 8.25
C ALA A 87 -4.11 8.40 8.51
N ASP A 88 -4.25 8.84 9.76
CA ASP A 88 -4.09 10.26 10.13
C ASP A 88 -2.68 10.76 9.78
N PHE A 89 -1.66 9.95 10.04
CA PHE A 89 -0.29 10.28 9.62
C PHE A 89 -0.16 10.37 8.09
N LEU A 90 -0.71 9.41 7.35
CA LEU A 90 -0.67 9.44 5.89
C LEU A 90 -1.38 10.68 5.33
N ASP A 91 -2.51 11.07 5.91
CA ASP A 91 -3.23 12.27 5.53
C ASP A 91 -2.42 13.55 5.82
N ALA A 92 -1.71 13.58 6.95
CA ALA A 92 -0.88 14.71 7.35
C ALA A 92 0.35 14.93 6.45
N VAL A 93 0.89 13.86 5.84
CA VAL A 93 2.04 13.94 4.94
C VAL A 93 1.66 13.95 3.45
N ALA A 94 0.38 13.78 3.14
CA ALA A 94 -0.10 13.76 1.76
C ALA A 94 0.06 15.12 1.08
N VAL A 95 0.50 15.10 -0.18
CA VAL A 95 0.69 16.29 -1.00
C VAL A 95 -0.43 16.40 -2.02
N PRO A 96 -1.20 17.50 -2.01
CA PRO A 96 -2.22 17.75 -3.02
C PRO A 96 -1.67 17.72 -4.44
N GLN A 97 -2.40 17.10 -5.35
CA GLN A 97 -2.14 17.09 -6.77
C GLN A 97 -3.21 17.93 -7.52
N LYS A 98 -3.10 18.05 -8.81
CA LYS A 98 -4.14 18.71 -9.64
C LYS A 98 -5.53 18.10 -9.39
N ARG A 99 -5.60 16.81 -9.16
CA ARG A 99 -6.76 16.07 -8.61
C ARG A 99 -6.23 15.13 -7.55
N GLY A 100 -6.97 14.99 -6.44
CA GLY A 100 -6.58 14.09 -5.36
C GLY A 100 -5.28 14.49 -4.66
N LYS A 101 -4.57 13.50 -4.12
CA LYS A 101 -3.33 13.67 -3.37
C LYS A 101 -2.43 12.45 -3.53
N LEU A 102 -1.14 12.61 -3.24
CA LEU A 102 -0.17 11.51 -3.23
C LEU A 102 0.64 11.51 -1.94
N ILE A 103 1.08 10.33 -1.55
CA ILE A 103 2.01 10.16 -0.44
C ILE A 103 3.44 10.23 -0.99
N PRO A 104 4.33 11.06 -0.43
CA PRO A 104 5.72 11.14 -0.84
C PRO A 104 6.41 9.77 -0.78
N HIS A 105 7.41 9.56 -1.62
CA HIS A 105 8.21 8.33 -1.57
C HIS A 105 8.87 8.15 -0.21
N LYS A 106 9.48 9.22 0.31
CA LYS A 106 10.13 9.29 1.62
C LYS A 106 9.89 10.67 2.25
N LEU A 107 10.07 10.76 3.55
CA LEU A 107 10.08 12.01 4.31
C LEU A 107 11.49 12.28 4.81
N GLY A 108 11.87 13.55 4.86
CA GLY A 108 13.24 13.98 5.15
C GLY A 108 14.12 14.09 3.90
N GLY A 109 14.99 15.10 3.90
CA GLY A 109 15.88 15.45 2.79
C GLY A 109 15.28 16.48 1.83
N ASP A 110 16.09 16.91 0.86
CA ASP A 110 15.76 18.04 -0.04
C ASP A 110 14.64 17.70 -1.06
N ASP A 111 14.37 16.41 -1.29
CA ASP A 111 13.37 15.92 -2.24
C ASP A 111 12.09 15.40 -1.56
N GLU A 112 11.87 15.71 -0.27
CA GLU A 112 10.80 15.16 0.58
C GLU A 112 9.41 15.22 -0.06
N PHE A 113 9.00 16.29 -0.71
CA PHE A 113 7.66 16.42 -1.25
C PHE A 113 7.61 16.49 -2.78
N THR A 114 8.66 16.04 -3.44
CA THR A 114 8.81 16.15 -4.90
C THR A 114 8.83 14.81 -5.63
N VAL A 115 9.13 13.72 -4.92
CA VAL A 115 9.22 12.38 -5.50
C VAL A 115 8.07 11.51 -5.01
N PHE A 116 7.28 11.02 -5.98
CA PHE A 116 6.13 10.13 -5.72
C PHE A 116 6.32 8.85 -6.54
N TYR A 117 6.41 7.72 -5.87
CA TYR A 117 6.40 6.43 -6.55
C TYR A 117 4.98 5.89 -6.71
N LEU A 118 4.75 5.17 -7.78
CA LEU A 118 3.44 4.62 -8.12
C LEU A 118 3.38 3.10 -7.92
N GLY A 119 4.54 2.45 -7.72
CA GLY A 119 4.65 1.01 -7.52
C GLY A 119 4.10 0.50 -6.19
N TYR A 120 4.25 -0.80 -5.96
CA TYR A 120 3.69 -1.48 -4.80
C TYR A 120 4.47 -1.20 -3.51
N CYS A 121 5.80 -1.29 -3.51
CA CYS A 121 6.59 -1.21 -2.28
C CYS A 121 6.54 0.19 -1.62
N HIS A 122 6.90 1.22 -2.34
CA HIS A 122 7.04 2.57 -1.81
C HIS A 122 6.12 3.59 -2.48
N GLY A 123 5.03 3.15 -3.06
CA GLY A 123 4.13 4.01 -3.80
C GLY A 123 2.67 3.70 -3.59
N ILE A 124 1.87 4.32 -4.45
CA ILE A 124 0.42 4.36 -4.32
C ILE A 124 -0.23 2.98 -4.43
N ALA A 125 0.29 2.08 -5.29
CA ALA A 125 -0.31 0.76 -5.48
C ALA A 125 -0.33 -0.06 -4.19
N GLY A 126 0.76 -0.04 -3.41
CA GLY A 126 0.77 -0.70 -2.10
C GLY A 126 -0.04 0.06 -1.06
N THR A 127 0.10 1.38 -1.03
CA THR A 127 -0.56 2.24 -0.04
C THR A 127 -2.09 2.13 -0.12
N LEU A 128 -2.66 2.05 -1.32
CA LEU A 128 -4.11 1.86 -1.54
C LEU A 128 -4.68 0.62 -0.84
N ARG A 129 -3.89 -0.42 -0.64
CA ARG A 129 -4.36 -1.65 0.03
C ARG A 129 -4.82 -1.40 1.46
N PHE A 130 -4.17 -0.47 2.15
CA PHE A 130 -4.50 -0.16 3.54
C PHE A 130 -5.89 0.46 3.69
N PRO A 131 -6.21 1.63 3.11
CA PRO A 131 -7.55 2.19 3.23
C PRO A 131 -8.62 1.29 2.61
N THR A 132 -8.28 0.50 1.60
CA THR A 132 -9.20 -0.48 1.01
C THR A 132 -9.61 -1.55 2.03
N LEU A 133 -8.65 -2.14 2.74
CA LEU A 133 -8.93 -3.11 3.79
C LEU A 133 -9.72 -2.46 4.94
N MET A 134 -9.32 -1.27 5.36
CA MET A 134 -10.04 -0.53 6.41
C MET A 134 -11.50 -0.29 6.06
N GLY A 135 -11.81 0.03 4.81
CA GLY A 135 -13.19 0.19 4.35
C GLY A 135 -14.06 -1.05 4.47
N THR A 136 -13.46 -2.25 4.59
CA THR A 136 -14.18 -3.50 4.85
C THR A 136 -14.39 -3.79 6.34
N LEU A 137 -13.64 -3.13 7.21
CA LEU A 137 -13.60 -3.40 8.66
C LEU A 137 -14.22 -2.29 9.49
N ASP A 138 -14.22 -1.08 8.95
CA ASP A 138 -14.59 0.15 9.65
C ASP A 138 -15.56 0.96 8.76
N ASN A 139 -16.79 1.10 9.22
CA ASN A 139 -17.84 1.75 8.46
C ASN A 139 -17.72 3.29 8.45
N ASP A 140 -16.55 3.80 8.04
CA ASP A 140 -16.27 5.23 7.90
C ASP A 140 -16.03 5.58 6.43
N ILE A 141 -16.76 6.57 5.92
CA ILE A 141 -16.65 7.07 4.54
C ILE A 141 -15.25 7.59 4.21
N ARG A 142 -14.44 7.93 5.22
CA ARG A 142 -13.05 8.38 5.02
C ARG A 142 -12.22 7.40 4.19
N TRP A 143 -12.48 6.10 4.32
CA TRP A 143 -11.71 5.08 3.62
C TRP A 143 -11.94 5.12 2.12
N ALA A 144 -13.18 5.18 1.70
CA ALA A 144 -13.52 5.33 0.29
C ALA A 144 -13.01 6.68 -0.26
N THR A 145 -13.11 7.73 0.53
CA THR A 145 -12.57 9.06 0.18
C THR A 145 -11.06 9.00 -0.01
N MET A 146 -10.33 8.37 0.90
CA MET A 146 -8.86 8.23 0.82
C MET A 146 -8.46 7.42 -0.42
N VAL A 147 -9.13 6.27 -0.69
CA VAL A 147 -8.89 5.46 -1.90
C VAL A 147 -9.05 6.32 -3.16
N ASN A 148 -10.19 7.03 -3.28
CA ASN A 148 -10.45 7.85 -4.46
C ASN A 148 -9.44 9.00 -4.62
N GLN A 149 -9.11 9.72 -3.54
CA GLN A 149 -8.15 10.82 -3.59
C GLN A 149 -6.75 10.35 -3.98
N LEU A 150 -6.29 9.20 -3.50
CA LEU A 150 -4.99 8.65 -3.84
C LEU A 150 -4.96 8.15 -5.30
N ALA A 151 -6.02 7.50 -5.76
CA ALA A 151 -6.15 7.06 -7.15
C ALA A 151 -6.23 8.27 -8.11
N ASP A 152 -6.97 9.32 -7.76
CA ASP A 152 -7.04 10.56 -8.52
C ASP A 152 -5.67 11.24 -8.62
N GLY A 153 -4.88 11.22 -7.55
CA GLY A 153 -3.52 11.72 -7.54
C GLY A 153 -2.61 10.95 -8.50
N ALA A 154 -2.71 9.62 -8.51
CA ALA A 154 -1.93 8.79 -9.42
C ALA A 154 -2.29 9.07 -10.89
N GLU A 155 -3.58 9.14 -11.22
CA GLU A 155 -4.03 9.48 -12.57
C GLU A 155 -3.65 10.91 -12.98
N ALA A 156 -3.67 11.87 -12.04
CA ALA A 156 -3.26 13.23 -12.29
C ALA A 156 -1.75 13.35 -12.59
N LEU A 157 -0.95 12.43 -12.07
CA LEU A 157 0.48 12.29 -12.39
C LEU A 157 0.72 11.58 -13.74
N GLY A 158 -0.32 10.99 -14.32
CA GLY A 158 -0.29 10.34 -15.63
C GLY A 158 -0.22 8.81 -15.60
N ALA A 159 -0.46 8.18 -14.43
CA ALA A 159 -0.49 6.72 -14.32
C ALA A 159 -1.71 6.11 -15.07
N PRO A 160 -1.57 4.90 -15.63
CA PRO A 160 -0.39 4.05 -15.62
C PRO A 160 0.60 4.31 -16.75
N GLU A 161 0.31 5.18 -17.72
CA GLU A 161 1.15 5.43 -18.92
C GLU A 161 2.44 6.17 -18.58
N HIS A 162 2.38 7.08 -17.61
CA HIS A 162 3.55 7.74 -17.06
C HIS A 162 3.78 7.25 -15.62
N MET A 163 4.87 6.59 -15.42
CA MET A 163 5.36 6.24 -14.10
C MET A 163 6.09 7.45 -13.49
N SER A 164 6.28 7.44 -12.19
CA SER A 164 7.00 8.51 -11.50
C SER A 164 8.39 8.77 -12.07
N ALA A 165 8.84 10.00 -12.06
CA ALA A 165 10.24 10.32 -12.30
C ALA A 165 11.10 9.62 -11.26
N GLY A 166 11.95 8.68 -11.68
CA GLY A 166 12.82 7.91 -10.77
C GLY A 166 13.12 6.50 -11.26
N LEU A 167 13.76 5.73 -10.40
CA LEU A 167 14.46 4.48 -10.74
C LEU A 167 13.57 3.24 -10.95
N TRP A 168 12.26 3.32 -10.72
CA TRP A 168 11.43 2.13 -10.53
C TRP A 168 10.25 2.05 -11.51
N ASN A 169 10.47 2.44 -12.74
CA ASN A 169 9.48 2.34 -13.81
C ASN A 169 9.63 1.00 -14.55
N THR A 170 9.27 -0.08 -13.87
CA THR A 170 9.41 -1.43 -14.39
C THR A 170 8.05 -2.08 -14.65
N VAL A 171 8.07 -3.24 -15.27
CA VAL A 171 6.87 -4.08 -15.47
C VAL A 171 6.61 -5.01 -14.29
N CYS A 172 7.56 -5.10 -13.34
CA CYS A 172 7.50 -6.07 -12.25
C CYS A 172 6.37 -5.77 -11.24
N TYR A 173 6.12 -6.72 -10.35
CA TYR A 173 5.09 -6.58 -9.32
C TYR A 173 5.46 -5.53 -8.26
N CYS A 174 6.71 -5.55 -7.78
CA CYS A 174 7.13 -4.70 -6.67
C CYS A 174 7.12 -3.21 -7.02
N CYS A 175 7.61 -2.85 -8.20
CA CYS A 175 7.91 -1.45 -8.53
C CYS A 175 7.23 -0.98 -9.81
N GLY A 176 6.30 -1.77 -10.37
CA GLY A 176 5.78 -1.48 -11.70
C GLY A 176 4.33 -1.86 -11.94
N HIS A 177 4.02 -2.00 -13.22
CA HIS A 177 2.65 -2.14 -13.72
C HIS A 177 1.93 -3.39 -13.23
N ALA A 178 2.63 -4.52 -13.00
CA ALA A 178 1.99 -5.73 -12.50
C ALA A 178 1.41 -5.55 -11.08
N GLY A 179 2.13 -4.84 -10.19
CA GLY A 179 1.62 -4.51 -8.86
C GLY A 179 0.46 -3.52 -8.91
N MET A 180 0.51 -2.53 -9.80
CA MET A 180 -0.60 -1.60 -10.03
C MET A 180 -1.84 -2.33 -10.55
N ALA A 181 -1.69 -3.16 -11.60
CA ALA A 181 -2.78 -3.95 -12.15
C ALA A 181 -3.47 -4.80 -11.07
N HIS A 182 -2.69 -5.49 -10.25
CA HIS A 182 -3.20 -6.32 -9.16
C HIS A 182 -3.98 -5.50 -8.11
N THR A 183 -3.46 -4.33 -7.72
CA THR A 183 -4.12 -3.47 -6.73
C THR A 183 -5.45 -2.95 -7.26
N PHE A 184 -5.48 -2.40 -8.48
CA PHE A 184 -6.72 -1.87 -9.05
C PHE A 184 -7.74 -2.95 -9.43
N LEU A 185 -7.28 -4.14 -9.81
CA LEU A 185 -8.16 -5.30 -9.97
C LEU A 185 -8.77 -5.72 -8.61
N GLY A 186 -7.98 -5.67 -7.55
CA GLY A 186 -8.48 -5.89 -6.18
C GLY A 186 -9.55 -4.90 -5.76
N LEU A 187 -9.40 -3.62 -6.07
CA LEU A 187 -10.43 -2.59 -5.85
C LEU A 187 -11.71 -2.92 -6.63
N TYR A 188 -11.58 -3.30 -7.91
CA TYR A 188 -12.71 -3.72 -8.73
C TYR A 188 -13.46 -4.92 -8.14
N CYS A 189 -12.75 -5.90 -7.60
CA CYS A 189 -13.37 -7.06 -6.95
C CYS A 189 -14.15 -6.70 -5.68
N ILE A 190 -13.88 -5.56 -5.05
CA ILE A 190 -14.56 -5.12 -3.83
C ILE A 190 -15.82 -4.32 -4.14
N ASP A 191 -15.75 -3.33 -5.05
CA ASP A 191 -16.87 -2.39 -5.28
C ASP A 191 -17.49 -2.49 -6.68
N GLY A 192 -16.91 -3.28 -7.60
CA GLY A 192 -17.39 -3.45 -8.97
C GLY A 192 -17.23 -2.22 -9.87
N SER A 193 -16.53 -1.17 -9.42
CA SER A 193 -16.39 0.08 -10.16
C SER A 193 -15.67 -0.12 -11.49
N PRO A 194 -16.28 0.24 -12.63
CA PRO A 194 -15.65 0.12 -13.95
C PRO A 194 -14.31 0.87 -14.06
N ARG A 195 -14.16 1.97 -13.31
CA ARG A 195 -12.93 2.77 -13.25
C ARG A 195 -11.72 1.91 -12.89
N TRP A 196 -11.87 1.07 -11.85
CA TRP A 196 -10.76 0.23 -11.38
C TRP A 196 -10.38 -0.85 -12.38
N ARG A 197 -11.38 -1.46 -13.03
CA ARG A 197 -11.16 -2.44 -14.08
C ARG A 197 -10.46 -1.80 -15.28
N GLU A 198 -10.88 -0.62 -15.69
CA GLU A 198 -10.26 0.12 -16.80
C GLU A 198 -8.79 0.44 -16.51
N PHE A 199 -8.50 0.94 -15.29
CA PHE A 199 -7.12 1.21 -14.89
C PHE A 199 -6.26 -0.08 -14.90
N ALA A 200 -6.78 -1.18 -14.33
CA ALA A 200 -6.09 -2.45 -14.33
C ALA A 200 -5.87 -3.00 -15.76
N THR A 201 -6.85 -2.82 -16.66
CA THR A 201 -6.73 -3.21 -18.07
C THR A 201 -5.62 -2.43 -18.76
N ARG A 202 -5.56 -1.11 -18.58
CA ARG A 202 -4.50 -0.27 -19.14
C ARG A 202 -3.11 -0.70 -18.65
N CYS A 203 -2.96 -1.06 -17.38
CA CYS A 203 -1.72 -1.66 -16.87
C CYS A 203 -1.40 -2.98 -17.58
N GLY A 204 -2.41 -3.84 -17.79
CA GLY A 204 -2.28 -5.10 -18.51
C GLY A 204 -1.83 -4.91 -19.96
N ASP A 205 -2.40 -3.91 -20.65
CA ASP A 205 -2.03 -3.58 -22.04
C ASP A 205 -0.55 -3.13 -22.13
N ILE A 206 -0.08 -2.34 -21.16
CA ILE A 206 1.33 -1.94 -21.07
C ILE A 206 2.24 -3.17 -20.84
N LEU A 207 1.83 -4.10 -19.96
CA LEU A 207 2.56 -5.35 -19.72
C LEU A 207 2.64 -6.20 -20.99
N LEU A 208 1.53 -6.37 -21.69
CA LEU A 208 1.49 -7.11 -22.95
C LEU A 208 2.30 -6.42 -24.04
N GLY A 209 2.20 -5.09 -24.16
CA GLY A 209 2.96 -4.30 -25.14
C GLY A 209 4.47 -4.30 -24.91
N SER A 210 4.93 -4.53 -23.67
CA SER A 210 6.36 -4.63 -23.33
C SER A 210 6.92 -6.07 -23.42
N MET A 211 6.07 -7.04 -23.69
CA MET A 211 6.45 -8.46 -23.81
C MET A 211 7.30 -8.70 -25.07
N LYS A 212 8.37 -9.47 -24.90
CA LYS A 212 9.16 -10.01 -25.99
C LYS A 212 8.88 -11.49 -26.13
N ALA A 213 8.24 -11.87 -27.25
CA ALA A 213 8.05 -13.27 -27.60
C ALA A 213 9.33 -13.88 -28.19
N HIS A 214 9.61 -15.15 -27.90
CA HIS A 214 10.75 -15.90 -28.40
C HIS A 214 10.31 -17.01 -29.34
N ALA A 215 11.24 -17.49 -30.19
CA ALA A 215 10.96 -18.53 -31.20
C ALA A 215 10.60 -19.91 -30.61
N ASP A 216 10.97 -20.13 -29.36
CA ASP A 216 10.65 -21.37 -28.61
C ASP A 216 9.27 -21.33 -27.93
N GLY A 217 8.49 -20.26 -28.14
CA GLY A 217 7.18 -20.06 -27.53
C GLY A 217 7.22 -19.48 -26.15
N SER A 218 8.40 -19.18 -25.59
CA SER A 218 8.53 -18.46 -24.32
C SER A 218 8.37 -16.95 -24.50
N ALA A 219 8.21 -16.22 -23.39
CA ALA A 219 8.16 -14.77 -23.38
C ALA A 219 9.02 -14.20 -22.25
N SER A 220 9.54 -13.00 -22.43
CA SER A 220 10.26 -12.25 -21.42
C SER A 220 9.79 -10.80 -21.39
N TRP A 221 10.05 -10.13 -20.26
CA TRP A 221 9.79 -8.71 -20.09
C TRP A 221 11.09 -7.97 -19.74
N PRO A 222 11.21 -6.71 -20.13
CA PRO A 222 12.35 -5.88 -19.68
C PRO A 222 12.32 -5.73 -18.17
N PHE A 223 13.50 -5.75 -17.57
CA PHE A 223 13.69 -5.51 -16.15
C PHE A 223 13.96 -4.02 -15.91
#